data_400e659f9b4f9eb57ddff5632fbb6bc3
#
_entry.id   400e659f9b4f9eb57ddff5632fbb6bc3
#
_cell.length_a   1.000
_cell.length_b   1.000
_cell.length_c   1.000
_cell.angle_alpha   90.00
_cell.angle_beta   90.00
_cell.angle_gamma   90.00
#
_symmetry.space_group_name_H-M   'P 1'
#
loop_
_entity.id
_entity.type
_entity.pdbx_description
1 polymer ?
#
loop_
_entity_poly.entity_id
_entity_poly.type
_entity_poly.pdbx_seq_one_letter_code
_entity_poly.pdbx_strand_id
1 'polypeptide(L)'
;VAGLGAFASKDYASGNMAVVEVTPMEGFKVSLMGNTGDDDSNAKWSDRDHYYGLGVSYESGPLALAAIAEMRKYDRAADWADNDDSWTFTVAAAYDFEVVRPSFVYQHASKTREFAAGEISDAAYNFDSFMLGATAPLGQGTLRASIQYVKGENDAVSDEEGSATILGLAYTYDMSKRTTLYGAAFYSVGGDGLDKDLGTNEMAFGLMDRAEYNSVGFGVGLVHTF
;
A
#
# COMPACT_ATOMS: atom_id res chain seq x y z
N VAL A 1 -6.16 4.87 8.22
CA VAL A 1 -4.72 5.02 8.07
C VAL A 1 -3.99 3.74 8.44
N ALA A 2 -4.51 2.96 9.42
CA ALA A 2 -4.03 1.61 9.67
C ALA A 2 -4.37 0.73 8.46
N GLY A 3 -3.42 0.08 7.85
CA GLY A 3 -3.64 -0.76 6.67
C GLY A 3 -3.04 -0.24 5.37
N LEU A 4 -2.67 1.04 5.27
CA LEU A 4 -1.98 1.55 4.08
C LEU A 4 -0.63 0.84 3.85
N GLY A 5 0.04 0.38 4.90
CA GLY A 5 1.29 -0.37 4.78
C GLY A 5 1.15 -1.72 4.07
N ALA A 6 -0.03 -2.36 4.12
CA ALA A 6 -0.28 -3.61 3.41
C ALA A 6 -0.68 -3.40 1.94
N PHE A 7 -0.84 -2.15 1.51
CA PHE A 7 -1.03 -1.76 0.11
C PHE A 7 0.20 -1.10 -0.49
N ALA A 8 1.26 -0.89 0.29
CA ALA A 8 2.46 -0.26 -0.19
C ALA A 8 3.56 -1.30 -0.30
N SER A 9 4.13 -1.49 -1.47
CA SER A 9 5.45 -2.10 -1.55
C SER A 9 6.49 -1.06 -1.10
N LYS A 10 7.59 -1.46 -0.49
CA LYS A 10 8.65 -0.57 0.00
C LYS A 10 9.39 0.21 -1.08
N ASP A 11 9.19 -0.14 -2.31
CA ASP A 11 10.01 0.28 -3.42
C ASP A 11 9.65 1.62 -4.04
N TYR A 12 8.97 2.50 -3.29
CA TYR A 12 8.52 3.81 -3.82
C TYR A 12 9.57 4.90 -3.88
N ALA A 13 10.75 4.68 -3.33
CA ALA A 13 11.85 5.62 -3.45
C ALA A 13 12.60 5.39 -4.77
N SER A 14 11.97 5.69 -5.88
CA SER A 14 12.64 5.67 -7.19
C SER A 14 13.12 7.09 -7.52
N GLY A 15 14.40 7.23 -7.79
CA GLY A 15 14.96 8.47 -8.33
C GLY A 15 14.51 8.72 -9.77
N ASN A 16 14.79 9.93 -10.29
CA ASN A 16 14.60 10.29 -11.70
C ASN A 16 13.19 10.04 -12.26
N MET A 17 12.17 10.33 -11.46
CA MET A 17 10.77 10.08 -11.77
C MET A 17 10.12 11.27 -12.47
N ALA A 18 9.28 11.01 -13.46
CA ALA A 18 8.41 11.99 -14.08
C ALA A 18 6.94 11.57 -13.90
N VAL A 19 6.09 12.56 -13.63
CA VAL A 19 4.64 12.39 -13.50
C VAL A 19 3.96 13.37 -14.45
N VAL A 20 3.01 12.87 -15.22
CA VAL A 20 2.12 13.68 -16.05
C VAL A 20 0.69 13.44 -15.60
N GLU A 21 0.01 14.52 -15.26
CA GLU A 21 -1.41 14.49 -14.90
C GLU A 21 -2.23 15.31 -15.88
N VAL A 22 -3.36 14.75 -16.30
CA VAL A 22 -4.33 15.42 -17.14
C VAL A 22 -5.74 15.28 -16.56
N THR A 23 -6.54 16.33 -16.69
CA THR A 23 -7.95 16.37 -16.28
C THR A 23 -8.79 16.59 -17.54
N PRO A 24 -9.13 15.51 -18.28
CA PRO A 24 -9.80 15.63 -19.58
C PRO A 24 -11.25 16.13 -19.45
N MET A 25 -11.86 15.93 -18.29
CA MET A 25 -13.19 16.44 -17.96
C MET A 25 -13.31 16.64 -16.45
N GLU A 26 -14.31 17.38 -16.02
CA GLU A 26 -14.58 17.62 -14.61
C GLU A 26 -14.70 16.30 -13.82
N GLY A 27 -14.03 16.26 -12.71
CA GLY A 27 -13.99 15.09 -11.81
C GLY A 27 -13.13 13.92 -12.29
N PHE A 28 -12.66 13.90 -13.54
CA PHE A 28 -11.86 12.79 -14.07
C PHE A 28 -10.40 13.20 -14.23
N LYS A 29 -9.49 12.45 -13.61
CA LYS A 29 -8.04 12.66 -13.69
C LYS A 29 -7.35 11.38 -14.17
N VAL A 30 -6.36 11.55 -15.02
CA VAL A 30 -5.44 10.51 -15.48
C VAL A 30 -4.03 10.93 -15.11
N SER A 31 -3.28 10.02 -14.47
CA SER A 31 -1.89 10.21 -14.07
C SER A 31 -1.03 9.14 -14.74
N LEU A 32 0.02 9.56 -15.40
CA LEU A 32 1.06 8.69 -15.94
C LEU A 32 2.34 8.95 -15.18
N MET A 33 3.01 7.89 -14.76
CA MET A 33 4.24 7.97 -13.98
C MET A 33 5.28 7.03 -14.58
N GLY A 34 6.54 7.45 -14.56
CA GLY A 34 7.64 6.60 -14.97
C GLY A 34 8.97 7.14 -14.50
N ASN A 35 9.97 6.27 -14.39
CA ASN A 35 11.33 6.64 -14.09
C ASN A 35 12.29 6.24 -15.22
N THR A 36 13.46 6.88 -15.25
CA THR A 36 14.52 6.60 -16.24
C THR A 36 15.52 5.56 -15.74
N GLY A 37 15.20 4.87 -14.66
CA GLY A 37 16.09 3.94 -13.99
C GLY A 37 16.99 4.65 -12.98
N ASP A 38 17.29 3.96 -11.90
CA ASP A 38 18.07 4.45 -10.77
C ASP A 38 19.34 3.60 -10.63
N ASP A 39 20.27 3.74 -11.58
CA ASP A 39 21.53 3.06 -11.53
C ASP A 39 22.69 4.03 -11.77
N ASP A 40 23.72 3.93 -10.92
CA ASP A 40 24.98 4.67 -10.98
C ASP A 40 25.90 4.22 -12.12
N SER A 41 25.57 3.16 -12.78
CA SER A 41 26.46 2.52 -13.72
C SER A 41 26.29 3.06 -15.14
N ASN A 42 27.27 2.82 -15.97
CA ASN A 42 27.19 2.97 -17.42
C ASN A 42 26.29 1.88 -18.07
N ALA A 43 25.35 1.33 -17.32
CA ALA A 43 24.45 0.32 -17.77
C ALA A 43 23.57 0.83 -18.93
N LYS A 44 23.24 -0.06 -19.84
CA LYS A 44 22.32 0.24 -20.92
C LYS A 44 20.92 0.48 -20.33
N TRP A 45 20.07 1.21 -21.04
CA TRP A 45 18.69 1.42 -20.65
C TRP A 45 17.95 0.12 -20.31
N SER A 46 18.20 -0.96 -21.05
CA SER A 46 17.59 -2.28 -20.84
C SER A 46 18.04 -2.99 -19.56
N ASP A 47 19.13 -2.54 -18.99
CA ASP A 47 19.80 -3.18 -17.86
C ASP A 47 19.58 -2.36 -16.56
N ARG A 48 18.50 -1.59 -16.49
CA ARG A 48 18.13 -0.76 -15.35
C ARG A 48 16.74 -1.10 -14.86
N ASP A 49 16.53 -0.90 -13.56
CA ASP A 49 15.21 -0.97 -12.96
C ASP A 49 14.34 0.19 -13.47
N HIS A 50 13.17 -0.13 -13.96
CA HIS A 50 12.20 0.86 -14.42
C HIS A 50 10.87 0.69 -13.71
N TYR A 51 10.25 1.82 -13.42
CA TYR A 51 8.91 1.88 -12.87
C TYR A 51 7.97 2.59 -13.84
N TYR A 52 6.78 2.03 -14.03
CA TYR A 52 5.71 2.61 -14.83
C TYR A 52 4.39 2.53 -14.05
N GLY A 53 3.66 3.62 -14.01
CA GLY A 53 2.36 3.71 -13.36
C GLY A 53 1.32 4.40 -14.23
N LEU A 54 0.12 3.88 -14.20
CA LEU A 54 -1.08 4.50 -14.77
C LEU A 54 -2.14 4.58 -13.67
N GLY A 55 -2.57 5.80 -13.35
CA GLY A 55 -3.66 6.05 -12.42
C GLY A 55 -4.83 6.72 -13.11
N VAL A 56 -6.04 6.32 -12.76
CA VAL A 56 -7.27 7.04 -13.14
C VAL A 56 -8.10 7.26 -11.89
N SER A 57 -8.68 8.45 -11.75
CA SER A 57 -9.64 8.74 -10.69
C SER A 57 -10.83 9.51 -11.24
N TYR A 58 -11.96 9.30 -10.59
CA TYR A 58 -13.20 9.99 -10.89
C TYR A 58 -13.88 10.41 -9.59
N GLU A 59 -14.22 11.68 -9.48
CA GLU A 59 -14.97 12.25 -8.38
C GLU A 59 -16.16 13.03 -8.91
N SER A 60 -17.36 12.67 -8.44
CA SER A 60 -18.58 13.37 -8.81
C SER A 60 -19.59 13.34 -7.68
N GLY A 61 -19.89 14.51 -7.11
CA GLY A 61 -20.73 14.60 -5.93
C GLY A 61 -20.21 13.73 -4.78
N PRO A 62 -21.02 12.79 -4.26
CA PRO A 62 -20.61 11.93 -3.16
C PRO A 62 -19.73 10.75 -3.58
N LEU A 63 -19.60 10.46 -4.86
CA LEU A 63 -18.89 9.30 -5.39
C LEU A 63 -17.42 9.62 -5.66
N ALA A 64 -16.52 8.77 -5.17
CA ALA A 64 -15.10 8.76 -5.53
C ALA A 64 -14.67 7.36 -5.97
N LEU A 65 -14.02 7.26 -7.12
CA LEU A 65 -13.49 6.03 -7.69
C LEU A 65 -12.01 6.24 -8.06
N ALA A 66 -11.21 5.19 -7.94
CA ALA A 66 -9.84 5.20 -8.43
C ALA A 66 -9.42 3.80 -8.90
N ALA A 67 -8.56 3.77 -9.90
CA ALA A 67 -7.86 2.56 -10.33
C ALA A 67 -6.40 2.93 -10.66
N ILE A 68 -5.47 2.06 -10.26
CA ILE A 68 -4.03 2.23 -10.48
C ILE A 68 -3.48 0.91 -10.99
N ALA A 69 -2.68 0.97 -12.04
CA ALA A 69 -1.89 -0.15 -12.53
C ALA A 69 -0.42 0.25 -12.53
N GLU A 70 0.42 -0.57 -11.96
CA GLU A 70 1.84 -0.31 -11.76
C GLU A 70 2.64 -1.51 -12.25
N MET A 71 3.79 -1.24 -12.84
CA MET A 71 4.74 -2.26 -13.28
C MET A 71 6.14 -1.83 -12.90
N ARG A 72 6.89 -2.76 -12.33
CA ARG A 72 8.32 -2.60 -12.11
C ARG A 72 9.08 -3.63 -12.92
N LYS A 73 9.96 -3.15 -13.75
CA LYS A 73 10.94 -3.94 -14.46
C LYS A 73 12.23 -3.97 -13.67
N TYR A 74 12.74 -5.15 -13.42
CA TYR A 74 14.01 -5.33 -12.74
C TYR A 74 15.17 -5.44 -13.73
N ASP A 75 16.38 -5.05 -13.27
CA ASP A 75 17.62 -5.21 -14.03
C ASP A 75 17.83 -6.68 -14.41
N ARG A 76 18.03 -6.92 -15.70
CA ARG A 76 18.29 -8.25 -16.26
C ARG A 76 19.76 -8.65 -16.27
N ALA A 77 20.66 -7.76 -15.82
CA ALA A 77 22.10 -8.04 -15.77
C ALA A 77 22.52 -8.87 -14.55
N ALA A 78 21.62 -9.06 -13.58
CA ALA A 78 21.89 -9.91 -12.44
C ALA A 78 21.62 -11.38 -12.79
N ASP A 79 22.68 -12.15 -13.00
CA ASP A 79 22.65 -13.58 -13.37
C ASP A 79 21.94 -14.51 -12.36
N TRP A 80 21.44 -13.97 -11.24
CA TRP A 80 20.92 -14.73 -10.10
C TRP A 80 19.43 -14.55 -9.85
N ALA A 81 18.77 -13.70 -10.61
CA ALA A 81 17.36 -13.43 -10.39
C ALA A 81 16.53 -13.96 -11.56
N ASP A 82 15.47 -14.68 -11.24
CA ASP A 82 14.35 -14.87 -12.16
C ASP A 82 13.76 -13.48 -12.41
N ASN A 83 14.08 -12.93 -13.59
CA ASN A 83 13.90 -11.50 -13.92
C ASN A 83 12.45 -11.18 -14.33
N ASP A 84 11.48 -11.71 -13.61
CA ASP A 84 10.09 -11.43 -13.85
C ASP A 84 9.72 -10.03 -13.33
N ASP A 85 9.04 -9.28 -14.19
CA ASP A 85 8.51 -7.96 -13.85
C ASP A 85 7.41 -8.07 -12.79
N SER A 86 7.40 -7.20 -11.78
CA SER A 86 6.31 -7.15 -10.82
C SER A 86 5.18 -6.25 -11.30
N TRP A 87 3.96 -6.64 -10.95
CA TRP A 87 2.74 -5.91 -11.29
C TRP A 87 1.91 -5.67 -10.04
N THR A 88 1.35 -4.47 -9.95
CA THR A 88 0.37 -4.14 -8.92
C THR A 88 -0.84 -3.48 -9.56
N PHE A 89 -2.01 -3.96 -9.20
CA PHE A 89 -3.28 -3.38 -9.61
C PHE A 89 -4.12 -3.03 -8.39
N THR A 90 -4.57 -1.78 -8.31
CA THR A 90 -5.38 -1.30 -7.19
C THR A 90 -6.66 -0.66 -7.70
N VAL A 91 -7.79 -1.01 -7.10
CA VAL A 91 -9.05 -0.30 -7.29
C VAL A 91 -9.60 0.18 -5.96
N ALA A 92 -10.20 1.35 -5.95
CA ALA A 92 -10.81 1.94 -4.78
C ALA A 92 -12.13 2.62 -5.11
N ALA A 93 -13.06 2.57 -4.16
CA ALA A 93 -14.33 3.26 -4.23
C ALA A 93 -14.69 3.83 -2.85
N ALA A 94 -15.32 5.00 -2.85
CA ALA A 94 -15.92 5.56 -1.65
C ALA A 94 -17.20 6.32 -2.03
N TYR A 95 -18.16 6.36 -1.11
CA TYR A 95 -19.38 7.10 -1.27
C TYR A 95 -19.71 7.86 0.02
N ASP A 96 -19.97 9.14 -0.11
CA ASP A 96 -20.31 9.99 1.04
C ASP A 96 -21.82 10.06 1.23
N PHE A 97 -22.30 9.47 2.34
CA PHE A 97 -23.70 9.55 2.76
C PHE A 97 -23.96 10.72 3.73
N GLU A 98 -23.00 11.66 3.86
CA GLU A 98 -23.00 12.78 4.82
C GLU A 98 -22.77 12.35 6.28
N VAL A 99 -23.45 11.32 6.74
CA VAL A 99 -23.34 10.77 8.10
C VAL A 99 -22.22 9.74 8.23
N VAL A 100 -21.89 9.07 7.13
CA VAL A 100 -20.81 8.09 7.06
C VAL A 100 -20.30 7.99 5.61
N ARG A 101 -19.02 7.85 5.46
CA ARG A 101 -18.36 7.62 4.18
C ARG A 101 -17.69 6.23 4.18
N PRO A 102 -18.38 5.17 3.76
CA PRO A 102 -17.75 3.89 3.51
C PRO A 102 -16.76 3.96 2.36
N SER A 103 -15.76 3.10 2.41
CA SER A 103 -14.75 2.93 1.37
C SER A 103 -14.37 1.46 1.19
N PHE A 104 -13.99 1.12 -0.01
CA PHE A 104 -13.48 -0.19 -0.40
C PHE A 104 -12.18 0.00 -1.16
N VAL A 105 -11.19 -0.85 -0.90
CA VAL A 105 -9.96 -0.96 -1.69
C VAL A 105 -9.67 -2.43 -1.93
N TYR A 106 -9.36 -2.78 -3.16
CA TYR A 106 -8.78 -4.05 -3.55
C TYR A 106 -7.44 -3.81 -4.20
N GLN A 107 -6.44 -4.61 -3.85
CA GLN A 107 -5.15 -4.62 -4.51
C GLN A 107 -4.73 -6.05 -4.79
N HIS A 108 -4.26 -6.28 -6.00
CA HIS A 108 -3.53 -7.48 -6.39
C HIS A 108 -2.10 -7.08 -6.74
N ALA A 109 -1.13 -7.78 -6.19
CA ALA A 109 0.27 -7.61 -6.53
C ALA A 109 0.86 -8.97 -6.89
N SER A 110 1.60 -9.03 -7.98
CA SER A 110 2.23 -10.25 -8.46
C SER A 110 3.73 -10.06 -8.61
N LYS A 111 4.47 -11.11 -8.26
CA LYS A 111 5.93 -11.18 -8.39
C LYS A 111 6.65 -10.03 -7.66
N THR A 112 6.11 -9.64 -6.50
CA THR A 112 6.76 -8.68 -5.63
C THR A 112 7.96 -9.33 -4.98
N ARG A 113 9.11 -8.65 -5.00
CA ARG A 113 10.34 -9.14 -4.38
C ARG A 113 10.47 -8.64 -2.96
N GLU A 114 11.01 -9.49 -2.10
CA GLU A 114 11.41 -9.11 -0.77
C GLU A 114 12.87 -8.64 -0.75
N PHE A 115 13.13 -7.54 -0.06
CA PHE A 115 14.47 -7.09 0.28
C PHE A 115 14.74 -7.42 1.74
N ALA A 116 15.30 -8.59 2.01
CA ALA A 116 15.72 -8.95 3.36
C ALA A 116 17.15 -8.46 3.61
N ALA A 117 17.34 -7.54 4.55
CA ALA A 117 18.62 -7.15 5.13
C ALA A 117 19.78 -6.89 4.13
N GLY A 118 19.47 -6.36 2.94
CA GLY A 118 20.47 -6.05 1.92
C GLY A 118 20.75 -7.17 0.92
N GLU A 119 20.07 -8.28 1.03
CA GLU A 119 20.06 -9.35 0.05
C GLU A 119 18.69 -9.38 -0.66
N ILE A 120 18.70 -9.48 -1.99
CA ILE A 120 17.49 -9.67 -2.77
C ILE A 120 17.14 -11.16 -2.66
N SER A 121 15.96 -11.48 -2.16
CA SER A 121 15.45 -12.84 -2.16
C SER A 121 15.01 -13.22 -3.58
N ASP A 122 15.29 -14.44 -4.00
CA ASP A 122 14.76 -15.02 -5.25
C ASP A 122 13.24 -15.30 -5.13
N ALA A 123 12.67 -15.13 -3.95
CA ALA A 123 11.26 -15.34 -3.70
C ALA A 123 10.42 -14.25 -4.35
N ALA A 124 9.47 -14.65 -5.17
CA ALA A 124 8.46 -13.79 -5.73
C ALA A 124 7.13 -14.06 -5.02
N TYR A 125 6.49 -13.01 -4.51
CA TYR A 125 5.25 -13.13 -3.77
C TYR A 125 4.08 -12.54 -4.55
N ASN A 126 2.97 -13.26 -4.54
CA ASN A 126 1.69 -12.75 -5.00
C ASN A 126 0.80 -12.40 -3.80
N PHE A 127 0.11 -11.27 -3.86
CA PHE A 127 -0.75 -10.80 -2.78
C PHE A 127 -2.10 -10.36 -3.31
N ASP A 128 -3.14 -10.75 -2.58
CA ASP A 128 -4.47 -10.17 -2.69
C ASP A 128 -4.84 -9.49 -1.38
N SER A 129 -5.24 -8.23 -1.46
CA SER A 129 -5.62 -7.44 -0.30
C SER A 129 -6.98 -6.79 -0.51
N PHE A 130 -7.87 -6.95 0.47
CA PHE A 130 -9.21 -6.38 0.50
C PHE A 130 -9.37 -5.52 1.74
N MET A 131 -9.78 -4.28 1.59
CA MET A 131 -10.06 -3.40 2.72
C MET A 131 -11.47 -2.81 2.61
N LEU A 132 -12.21 -2.89 3.71
CA LEU A 132 -13.39 -2.09 3.94
C LEU A 132 -13.09 -1.06 5.01
N GLY A 133 -13.43 0.18 4.76
CA GLY A 133 -13.25 1.30 5.67
C GLY A 133 -14.53 2.10 5.83
N ALA A 134 -14.61 2.86 6.91
CA ALA A 134 -15.64 3.85 7.12
C ALA A 134 -15.08 5.05 7.86
N THR A 135 -15.54 6.23 7.47
CA THR A 135 -15.25 7.49 8.14
C THR A 135 -16.57 8.16 8.51
N ALA A 136 -16.70 8.60 9.76
CA ALA A 136 -17.89 9.30 10.23
C ALA A 136 -17.54 10.49 11.13
N PRO A 137 -18.22 11.63 11.00
CA PRO A 137 -18.12 12.70 11.97
C PRO A 137 -18.65 12.22 13.33
N LEU A 138 -17.93 12.52 14.40
CA LEU A 138 -18.31 12.17 15.75
C LEU A 138 -17.93 13.29 16.72
N GLY A 139 -18.92 14.04 17.18
CA GLY A 139 -18.71 15.22 18.03
C GLY A 139 -17.90 16.30 17.30
N GLN A 140 -16.78 16.72 17.90
CA GLN A 140 -15.83 17.69 17.33
C GLN A 140 -14.70 17.01 16.53
N GLY A 141 -14.89 15.79 16.11
CA GLY A 141 -13.85 15.03 15.45
C GLY A 141 -14.37 14.05 14.44
N THR A 142 -13.50 13.16 14.02
CA THR A 142 -13.80 12.16 12.99
C THR A 142 -13.33 10.78 13.45
N LEU A 143 -14.26 9.84 13.44
CA LEU A 143 -13.98 8.42 13.65
C LEU A 143 -13.66 7.75 12.32
N ARG A 144 -12.63 6.90 12.31
CA ARG A 144 -12.25 6.06 11.18
C ARG A 144 -12.09 4.62 11.65
N ALA A 145 -12.68 3.70 10.93
CA ALA A 145 -12.53 2.28 11.17
C ALA A 145 -12.22 1.56 9.87
N SER A 146 -11.45 0.48 9.95
CA SER A 146 -11.17 -0.37 8.79
C SER A 146 -10.97 -1.82 9.20
N ILE A 147 -11.33 -2.73 8.29
CA ILE A 147 -10.94 -4.12 8.30
C ILE A 147 -10.24 -4.41 6.98
N GLN A 148 -9.08 -5.05 7.05
CA GLN A 148 -8.31 -5.46 5.90
C GLN A 148 -8.01 -6.95 6.00
N TYR A 149 -8.17 -7.67 4.90
CA TYR A 149 -7.74 -9.05 4.73
C TYR A 149 -6.67 -9.10 3.65
N VAL A 150 -5.56 -9.75 3.94
CA VAL A 150 -4.46 -9.97 3.00
C VAL A 150 -4.23 -11.46 2.90
N LYS A 151 -4.16 -11.98 1.68
CA LYS A 151 -3.67 -13.32 1.38
C LYS A 151 -2.41 -13.18 0.52
N GLY A 152 -1.36 -13.92 0.84
CA GLY A 152 -0.13 -13.99 0.07
C GLY A 152 0.27 -15.42 -0.20
N GLU A 153 0.99 -15.64 -1.29
CA GLU A 153 1.58 -16.91 -1.68
C GLU A 153 2.98 -16.67 -2.24
N ASN A 154 3.87 -17.63 -2.04
CA ASN A 154 5.24 -17.60 -2.54
C ASN A 154 5.31 -18.41 -3.84
N ASP A 155 5.66 -17.76 -4.96
CA ASP A 155 5.76 -18.43 -6.27
C ASP A 155 6.96 -19.39 -6.35
N ALA A 156 8.00 -19.18 -5.54
CA ALA A 156 9.22 -19.98 -5.58
C ALA A 156 9.11 -21.28 -4.77
N VAL A 157 8.23 -21.31 -3.79
CA VAL A 157 8.03 -22.48 -2.91
C VAL A 157 6.57 -22.89 -2.95
N SER A 158 6.30 -24.04 -3.53
CA SER A 158 4.96 -24.61 -3.57
C SER A 158 4.46 -24.90 -2.15
N ASP A 159 3.24 -24.50 -1.84
CA ASP A 159 2.53 -24.69 -0.58
C ASP A 159 2.84 -23.67 0.55
N GLU A 160 3.54 -22.58 0.27
CA GLU A 160 3.67 -21.47 1.20
C GLU A 160 2.61 -20.39 0.94
N GLU A 161 1.49 -20.52 1.60
CA GLU A 161 0.41 -19.54 1.62
C GLU A 161 0.23 -18.96 3.01
N GLY A 162 -0.09 -17.67 3.07
CA GLY A 162 -0.39 -17.03 4.33
C GLY A 162 -1.49 -16.00 4.23
N SER A 163 -2.13 -15.69 5.35
CA SER A 163 -3.14 -14.66 5.40
C SER A 163 -3.11 -13.87 6.71
N ALA A 164 -3.53 -12.61 6.64
CA ALA A 164 -3.71 -11.77 7.82
C ALA A 164 -5.01 -10.99 7.75
N THR A 165 -5.59 -10.73 8.92
CA THR A 165 -6.69 -9.79 9.08
C THR A 165 -6.23 -8.65 9.98
N ILE A 166 -6.39 -7.43 9.52
CA ILE A 166 -5.98 -6.23 10.25
C ILE A 166 -7.22 -5.37 10.53
N LEU A 167 -7.43 -5.06 11.80
CA LEU A 167 -8.48 -4.16 12.25
C LEU A 167 -7.83 -2.82 12.62
N GLY A 168 -8.37 -1.72 12.13
CA GLY A 168 -7.90 -0.37 12.42
C GLY A 168 -9.01 0.50 12.99
N LEU A 169 -8.69 1.29 14.01
CA LEU A 169 -9.57 2.29 14.58
C LEU A 169 -8.77 3.56 14.84
N ALA A 170 -9.29 4.70 14.42
CA ALA A 170 -8.66 5.98 14.71
C ALA A 170 -9.72 7.06 14.97
N TYR A 171 -9.39 7.98 15.86
CA TYR A 171 -10.20 9.15 16.14
C TYR A 171 -9.33 10.40 16.09
N THR A 172 -9.79 11.41 15.37
CA THR A 172 -9.21 12.76 15.39
C THR A 172 -10.16 13.69 16.12
N TYR A 173 -9.62 14.58 16.94
CA TYR A 173 -10.36 15.59 17.69
C TYR A 173 -9.80 16.98 17.39
N ASP A 174 -10.61 17.84 16.83
CA ASP A 174 -10.20 19.19 16.44
C ASP A 174 -10.35 20.14 17.63
N MET A 175 -9.25 20.38 18.34
CA MET A 175 -9.20 21.34 19.46
C MET A 175 -9.38 22.79 18.99
N SER A 176 -8.89 23.08 17.79
CA SER A 176 -9.01 24.38 17.13
C SER A 176 -8.82 24.22 15.62
N LYS A 177 -8.99 25.32 14.86
CA LYS A 177 -8.69 25.33 13.41
C LYS A 177 -7.24 24.98 13.06
N ARG A 178 -6.34 24.99 14.04
CA ARG A 178 -4.89 24.76 13.85
C ARG A 178 -4.35 23.58 14.64
N THR A 179 -5.16 22.99 15.53
CA THR A 179 -4.68 21.96 16.45
C THR A 179 -5.64 20.80 16.47
N THR A 180 -5.15 19.65 16.06
CA THR A 180 -5.88 18.38 16.07
C THR A 180 -5.12 17.37 16.92
N LEU A 181 -5.79 16.76 17.88
CA LEU A 181 -5.33 15.55 18.56
C LEU A 181 -5.76 14.33 17.75
N TYR A 182 -4.95 13.27 17.77
CA TYR A 182 -5.37 12.00 17.23
C TYR A 182 -4.95 10.83 18.10
N GLY A 183 -5.75 9.79 18.07
CA GLY A 183 -5.42 8.49 18.61
C GLY A 183 -5.75 7.42 17.58
N ALA A 184 -4.92 6.40 17.47
CA ALA A 184 -5.15 5.26 16.59
C ALA A 184 -4.74 3.98 17.30
N ALA A 185 -5.44 2.90 16.99
CA ALA A 185 -5.12 1.56 17.41
C ALA A 185 -5.31 0.59 16.23
N PHE A 186 -4.54 -0.46 16.19
CA PHE A 186 -4.76 -1.56 15.27
C PHE A 186 -4.57 -2.89 15.98
N TYR A 187 -5.20 -3.91 15.44
CA TYR A 187 -5.04 -5.29 15.84
C TYR A 187 -4.89 -6.15 14.58
N SER A 188 -3.83 -6.95 14.54
CA SER A 188 -3.55 -7.87 13.44
C SER A 188 -3.65 -9.30 13.94
N VAL A 189 -4.35 -10.13 13.18
CA VAL A 189 -4.45 -11.57 13.39
C VAL A 189 -3.88 -12.25 12.16
N GLY A 190 -2.79 -12.99 12.34
CA GLY A 190 -2.23 -13.85 11.30
C GLY A 190 -2.94 -15.19 11.26
N GLY A 191 -3.15 -15.75 10.06
CA GLY A 191 -3.51 -17.13 9.84
C GLY A 191 -2.27 -18.02 9.68
N ASP A 192 -2.47 -19.32 9.49
CA ASP A 192 -1.39 -20.26 9.21
C ASP A 192 -0.59 -19.81 7.97
N GLY A 193 0.74 -19.95 8.00
CA GLY A 193 1.62 -19.64 6.89
C GLY A 193 2.18 -18.21 6.83
N LEU A 194 1.79 -17.32 7.74
CA LEU A 194 2.39 -15.97 7.89
C LEU A 194 3.57 -15.95 8.85
N ASP A 195 4.29 -17.00 8.94
CA ASP A 195 5.54 -16.96 9.65
C ASP A 195 6.65 -16.32 8.79
N LYS A 196 7.83 -16.31 9.23
CA LYS A 196 9.02 -15.53 8.85
C LYS A 196 9.28 -15.34 7.34
N ASP A 197 8.64 -16.13 6.48
CA ASP A 197 9.03 -16.26 5.09
C ASP A 197 8.24 -15.36 4.13
N LEU A 198 7.06 -14.85 4.53
CA LEU A 198 6.27 -13.92 3.72
C LEU A 198 6.60 -12.44 3.89
N GLY A 199 7.69 -12.10 4.57
CA GLY A 199 8.15 -10.70 4.68
C GLY A 199 7.17 -9.74 5.34
N THR A 200 6.18 -10.26 6.03
CA THR A 200 5.10 -9.47 6.64
C THR A 200 5.55 -8.53 7.73
N ASN A 201 6.75 -8.70 8.25
CA ASN A 201 7.38 -7.78 9.19
C ASN A 201 7.53 -6.37 8.64
N GLU A 202 7.58 -6.22 7.34
CA GLU A 202 7.81 -4.95 6.66
C GLU A 202 6.54 -4.34 6.07
N MET A 203 5.52 -5.16 5.78
CA MET A 203 4.24 -4.67 5.29
C MET A 203 3.42 -3.92 6.34
N ALA A 204 3.66 -4.15 7.61
CA ALA A 204 2.95 -3.51 8.71
C ALA A 204 3.80 -2.43 9.37
N PHE A 205 4.00 -1.30 8.70
CA PHE A 205 4.46 -0.02 9.26
C PHE A 205 5.83 0.02 9.96
N GLY A 206 6.72 -0.92 9.79
CA GLY A 206 8.01 -0.90 10.49
C GLY A 206 7.90 -0.95 12.03
N LEU A 207 6.69 -1.14 12.58
CA LEU A 207 6.41 -1.23 14.01
C LEU A 207 6.29 -2.68 14.49
N MET A 208 6.29 -3.63 13.57
CA MET A 208 6.18 -5.05 13.88
C MET A 208 7.50 -5.74 13.60
N ASP A 209 8.37 -5.75 14.58
CA ASP A 209 9.69 -6.40 14.51
C ASP A 209 9.62 -7.93 14.67
N ARG A 210 8.48 -8.53 14.57
CA ARG A 210 8.22 -9.99 14.46
C ARG A 210 6.73 -10.22 14.29
N ALA A 211 6.33 -10.84 13.20
CA ALA A 211 4.98 -11.37 13.04
C ALA A 211 4.79 -12.63 13.90
N GLU A 212 4.67 -12.45 15.19
CA GLU A 212 3.93 -13.42 15.96
C GLU A 212 2.46 -13.21 15.66
N TYR A 213 1.69 -14.28 15.50
CA TYR A 213 0.33 -14.44 14.98
C TYR A 213 -0.71 -13.36 15.35
N ASN A 214 -0.46 -12.58 16.40
CA ASN A 214 -1.35 -11.51 16.83
C ASN A 214 -0.54 -10.30 17.30
N SER A 215 -0.75 -9.16 16.68
CA SER A 215 -0.09 -7.92 17.06
C SER A 215 -1.11 -6.85 17.37
N VAL A 216 -0.82 -6.03 18.36
CA VAL A 216 -1.59 -4.84 18.70
C VAL A 216 -0.67 -3.63 18.73
N GLY A 217 -1.11 -2.54 18.15
CA GLY A 217 -0.41 -1.27 18.23
C GLY A 217 -1.37 -0.13 18.52
N PHE A 218 -0.85 0.89 19.18
CA PHE A 218 -1.58 2.14 19.39
C PHE A 218 -0.63 3.33 19.30
N GLY A 219 -1.17 4.46 18.92
CA GLY A 219 -0.45 5.71 18.85
C GLY A 219 -1.34 6.88 19.18
N VAL A 220 -0.76 7.91 19.77
CA VAL A 220 -1.42 9.19 20.00
C VAL A 220 -0.49 10.30 19.53
N GLY A 221 -1.05 11.39 19.05
CA GLY A 221 -0.26 12.53 18.62
C GLY A 221 -1.07 13.80 18.48
N LEU A 222 -0.34 14.87 18.18
CA LEU A 222 -0.88 16.21 17.99
C LEU A 222 -0.31 16.78 16.68
N VAL A 223 -1.20 17.35 15.89
CA VAL A 223 -0.84 18.14 14.71
C VAL A 223 -1.15 19.60 14.99
N HIS A 224 -0.18 20.49 14.84
CA HIS A 224 -0.35 21.92 14.94
C HIS A 224 0.17 22.62 13.68
N THR A 225 -0.65 23.48 13.10
CA THR A 225 -0.28 24.29 11.92
C THR A 225 -0.05 25.73 12.36
N PHE A 226 1.11 26.29 12.01
CA PHE A 226 1.52 27.65 12.34
C PHE A 226 0.98 28.69 11.35
#